data_70184e3e8b818ebe637e8093c465c80b
#
_entry.id   70184e3e8b818ebe637e8093c465c80b
#
_cell.length_a   1.000
_cell.length_b   1.000
_cell.length_c   1.000
_cell.angle_alpha   90.00
_cell.angle_beta   90.00
_cell.angle_gamma   90.00
#
_symmetry.space_group_name_H-M   'P 1'
#
loop_
_entity.id
_entity.type
_entity.pdbx_description
1 polymer ?
#
loop_
_entity_poly.entity_id
_entity_poly.type
_entity_poly.pdbx_seq_one_letter_code
_entity_poly.pdbx_strand_id
1 'polypeptide(L)'
;FANVFQYERGDVYWCTADIGWITGHSYIIYGPLLNGATTMMFEGIPTYPGPDRFWAICAKHKVNQFYTAPTAIRALMCHGEAPVQAHDLSTLKVLGTVGEPINEEAWHWYHDIVGQQKCPIVDTWWQTETGGIMLSGLGSLSPQKPAHAGLPLPGIDPVLLNPDGTELQGDDVEGLLCISAPWPSIIRTTYGDHERCLNTYFRPYPGYYFTGDGARRDADGLIRVIGRVDDVINVSGHRFRTAEIESA
;
A
#
# COMPACT_ATOMS: atom_id res chain seq x y z
N PHE A 1 10.89 5.77 2.66
CA PHE A 1 11.23 5.35 1.30
C PHE A 1 12.37 4.33 1.32
N ALA A 2 13.59 4.74 1.64
CA ALA A 2 14.79 3.91 1.48
C ALA A 2 14.71 2.53 2.14
N ASN A 3 14.22 2.45 3.38
CA ASN A 3 14.15 1.20 4.13
C ASN A 3 13.08 0.24 3.59
N VAL A 4 11.90 0.76 3.25
CA VAL A 4 10.78 -0.05 2.72
C VAL A 4 11.17 -0.65 1.37
N PHE A 5 11.69 0.18 0.47
CA PHE A 5 12.06 -0.25 -0.89
C PHE A 5 13.49 -0.80 -0.98
N GLN A 6 14.22 -0.90 0.14
CA GLN A 6 15.63 -1.33 0.15
C GLN A 6 16.46 -0.63 -0.93
N TYR A 7 16.24 0.68 -1.06
CA TYR A 7 16.89 1.50 -2.08
C TYR A 7 18.40 1.58 -1.85
N GLU A 8 19.16 1.30 -2.87
CA GLU A 8 20.60 1.47 -2.93
C GLU A 8 20.99 2.57 -3.90
N ARG A 9 22.11 3.25 -3.60
CA ARG A 9 22.58 4.34 -4.46
C ARG A 9 22.89 3.81 -5.87
N GLY A 10 22.24 4.41 -6.87
CA GLY A 10 22.34 4.01 -8.26
C GLY A 10 21.15 3.21 -8.77
N ASP A 11 20.29 2.75 -7.89
CA ASP A 11 19.04 2.10 -8.28
C ASP A 11 18.11 3.09 -9.00
N VAL A 12 17.28 2.54 -9.88
CA VAL A 12 16.20 3.25 -10.56
C VAL A 12 14.89 2.83 -9.93
N TYR A 13 14.20 3.78 -9.33
CA TYR A 13 12.88 3.61 -8.73
C TYR A 13 11.78 4.13 -9.65
N TRP A 14 10.72 3.37 -9.80
CA TRP A 14 9.56 3.78 -10.56
C TRP A 14 8.25 3.55 -9.80
N CYS A 15 7.53 4.63 -9.55
CA CYS A 15 6.16 4.62 -9.05
C CYS A 15 5.22 5.06 -10.17
N THR A 16 4.15 4.30 -10.41
CA THR A 16 3.18 4.56 -11.48
C THR A 16 1.99 5.41 -11.04
N ALA A 17 1.99 5.90 -9.81
CA ALA A 17 0.92 6.74 -9.30
C ALA A 17 0.79 8.04 -10.09
N ASP A 18 -0.43 8.56 -10.17
CA ASP A 18 -0.70 9.89 -10.70
C ASP A 18 -0.06 10.95 -9.80
N ILE A 19 0.61 11.92 -10.41
CA ILE A 19 1.27 13.02 -9.69
C ILE A 19 0.29 13.98 -9.00
N GLY A 20 -0.99 13.93 -9.34
CA GLY A 20 -2.05 14.67 -8.68
C GLY A 20 -2.47 14.07 -7.32
N TRP A 21 -2.11 12.82 -7.04
CA TRP A 21 -2.36 12.16 -5.78
C TRP A 21 -1.18 12.28 -4.82
N ILE A 22 -1.46 12.12 -3.53
CA ILE A 22 -0.43 12.18 -2.47
C ILE A 22 0.70 11.16 -2.71
N THR A 23 0.41 9.99 -3.28
CA THR A 23 1.42 9.00 -3.61
C THR A 23 2.44 9.54 -4.61
N GLY A 24 1.98 10.29 -5.61
CA GLY A 24 2.88 10.99 -6.53
C GLY A 24 3.77 12.00 -5.82
N HIS A 25 3.21 12.78 -4.90
CA HIS A 25 3.99 13.77 -4.13
C HIS A 25 5.01 13.07 -3.22
N SER A 26 4.57 12.13 -2.39
CA SER A 26 5.43 11.50 -1.37
C SER A 26 6.41 10.49 -1.97
N TYR A 27 5.98 9.70 -2.97
CA TYR A 27 6.73 8.53 -3.46
C TYR A 27 7.15 8.59 -4.93
N ILE A 28 6.89 9.67 -5.65
CA ILE A 28 7.62 9.97 -6.90
C ILE A 28 8.62 11.09 -6.65
N ILE A 29 8.24 12.13 -5.88
CA ILE A 29 9.05 13.33 -5.74
C ILE A 29 9.81 13.34 -4.41
N TYR A 30 9.11 13.54 -3.27
CA TYR A 30 9.78 13.87 -2.01
C TYR A 30 10.63 12.73 -1.45
N GLY A 31 10.05 11.56 -1.27
CA GLY A 31 10.77 10.41 -0.70
C GLY A 31 11.99 10.01 -1.51
N PRO A 32 11.84 9.72 -2.82
CA PRO A 32 12.98 9.36 -3.67
C PRO A 32 14.05 10.45 -3.73
N LEU A 33 13.69 11.70 -4.04
CA LEU A 33 14.67 12.77 -4.25
C LEU A 33 15.42 13.16 -2.98
N LEU A 34 14.75 13.14 -1.82
CA LEU A 34 15.41 13.35 -0.51
C LEU A 34 16.45 12.26 -0.19
N ASN A 35 16.30 11.08 -0.78
CA ASN A 35 17.27 9.98 -0.64
C ASN A 35 18.28 9.93 -1.79
N GLY A 36 18.27 10.91 -2.68
CA GLY A 36 19.18 10.97 -3.85
C GLY A 36 18.91 9.88 -4.88
N ALA A 37 17.68 9.37 -4.94
CA ALA A 37 17.28 8.31 -5.86
C ALA A 37 17.03 8.83 -7.27
N THR A 38 17.32 7.98 -8.26
CA THR A 38 16.79 8.16 -9.61
C THR A 38 15.33 7.71 -9.61
N THR A 39 14.41 8.65 -9.77
CA THR A 39 12.97 8.39 -9.84
C THR A 39 12.45 8.65 -11.24
N MET A 40 11.46 7.88 -11.66
CA MET A 40 10.83 7.99 -12.97
C MET A 40 9.41 8.52 -12.87
N MET A 41 9.03 9.40 -13.80
CA MET A 41 7.66 9.78 -14.07
C MET A 41 7.26 9.24 -15.45
N PHE A 42 6.04 8.75 -15.54
CA PHE A 42 5.50 8.16 -16.76
C PHE A 42 4.18 8.85 -17.14
N GLU A 43 4.14 9.40 -18.35
CA GLU A 43 2.93 9.95 -18.95
C GLU A 43 2.32 8.91 -19.88
N GLY A 44 1.30 8.19 -19.40
CA GLY A 44 0.63 7.14 -20.16
C GLY A 44 -0.19 6.21 -19.29
N ILE A 45 -0.74 5.18 -19.91
CA ILE A 45 -1.53 4.14 -19.25
C ILE A 45 -0.85 2.78 -19.40
N PRO A 46 -1.13 1.82 -18.50
CA PRO A 46 -0.41 0.53 -18.44
C PRO A 46 -0.59 -0.35 -19.69
N THR A 47 -1.67 -0.15 -20.44
CA THR A 47 -2.07 -1.02 -21.56
C THR A 47 -1.89 -0.38 -22.94
N TYR A 48 -1.25 0.79 -23.05
CA TYR A 48 -1.01 1.44 -24.34
C TYR A 48 0.50 1.64 -24.60
N PRO A 49 1.01 1.27 -25.80
CA PRO A 49 0.32 0.71 -26.98
C PRO A 49 -0.03 -0.77 -26.85
N GLY A 50 0.44 -1.46 -25.82
CA GLY A 50 0.20 -2.86 -25.55
C GLY A 50 0.24 -3.18 -24.05
N PRO A 51 -0.25 -4.36 -23.64
CA PRO A 51 -0.31 -4.76 -22.24
C PRO A 51 1.08 -5.05 -21.62
N ASP A 52 2.11 -5.05 -22.42
CA ASP A 52 3.52 -5.18 -22.01
C ASP A 52 4.17 -3.84 -21.63
N ARG A 53 3.44 -2.73 -21.73
CA ARG A 53 4.00 -1.38 -21.61
C ARG A 53 4.83 -1.17 -20.35
N PHE A 54 4.35 -1.60 -19.20
CA PHE A 54 5.09 -1.44 -17.94
C PHE A 54 6.37 -2.27 -17.92
N TRP A 55 6.31 -3.48 -18.44
CA TRP A 55 7.44 -4.39 -18.49
C TRP A 55 8.52 -3.92 -19.46
N ALA A 56 8.10 -3.41 -20.61
CA ALA A 56 9.01 -2.76 -21.57
C ALA A 56 9.76 -1.56 -20.95
N ILE A 57 9.06 -0.76 -20.15
CA ILE A 57 9.67 0.38 -19.42
C ILE A 57 10.64 -0.12 -18.37
N CYS A 58 10.24 -1.10 -17.56
CA CYS A 58 11.12 -1.70 -16.54
C CYS A 58 12.40 -2.24 -17.15
N ALA A 59 12.30 -3.01 -18.22
CA ALA A 59 13.44 -3.58 -18.94
C ALA A 59 14.34 -2.49 -19.56
N LYS A 60 13.73 -1.52 -20.26
CA LYS A 60 14.45 -0.44 -20.94
C LYS A 60 15.27 0.42 -19.98
N HIS A 61 14.66 0.78 -18.84
CA HIS A 61 15.26 1.71 -17.88
C HIS A 61 15.95 1.01 -16.71
N LYS A 62 16.00 -0.33 -16.73
CA LYS A 62 16.65 -1.14 -15.68
C LYS A 62 16.12 -0.81 -14.29
N VAL A 63 14.78 -0.76 -14.18
CA VAL A 63 14.10 -0.46 -12.92
C VAL A 63 14.45 -1.51 -11.85
N ASN A 64 14.75 -1.04 -10.65
CA ASN A 64 15.09 -1.89 -9.50
C ASN A 64 13.93 -1.98 -8.50
N GLN A 65 13.22 -0.88 -8.26
CA GLN A 65 12.04 -0.88 -7.41
C GLN A 65 10.83 -0.42 -8.22
N PHE A 66 9.79 -1.25 -8.25
CA PHE A 66 8.56 -0.96 -8.99
C PHE A 66 7.38 -0.88 -8.04
N TYR A 67 6.68 0.26 -8.02
CA TYR A 67 5.61 0.57 -7.08
C TYR A 67 4.34 0.98 -7.83
N THR A 68 3.24 0.24 -7.65
CA THR A 68 2.01 0.44 -8.41
C THR A 68 0.77 0.10 -7.60
N ALA A 69 -0.42 0.35 -8.16
CA ALA A 69 -1.69 0.01 -7.51
C ALA A 69 -2.12 -1.42 -7.86
N PRO A 70 -2.77 -2.16 -6.93
CA PRO A 70 -3.37 -3.46 -7.19
C PRO A 70 -4.33 -3.49 -8.38
N THR A 71 -5.12 -2.42 -8.59
CA THR A 71 -5.97 -2.28 -9.77
C THR A 71 -5.19 -2.36 -11.08
N ALA A 72 -4.00 -1.74 -11.16
CA ALA A 72 -3.15 -1.84 -12.34
C ALA A 72 -2.62 -3.27 -12.53
N ILE A 73 -2.25 -3.95 -11.43
CA ILE A 73 -1.80 -5.35 -11.46
C ILE A 73 -2.92 -6.24 -11.99
N ARG A 74 -4.14 -6.15 -11.44
CA ARG A 74 -5.30 -6.94 -11.89
C ARG A 74 -5.62 -6.70 -13.37
N ALA A 75 -5.57 -5.44 -13.82
CA ALA A 75 -5.80 -5.12 -15.22
C ALA A 75 -4.76 -5.76 -16.16
N LEU A 76 -3.48 -5.80 -15.75
CA LEU A 76 -2.41 -6.43 -16.53
C LEU A 76 -2.48 -7.95 -16.47
N MET A 77 -2.84 -8.53 -15.34
CA MET A 77 -3.01 -9.96 -15.12
C MET A 77 -4.03 -10.59 -16.09
N CYS A 78 -5.10 -9.87 -16.44
CA CYS A 78 -6.10 -10.32 -17.42
C CYS A 78 -5.52 -10.57 -18.82
N HIS A 79 -4.33 -10.09 -19.12
CA HIS A 79 -3.63 -10.32 -20.40
C HIS A 79 -2.70 -11.54 -20.37
N GLY A 80 -2.66 -12.27 -19.25
CA GLY A 80 -1.81 -13.43 -19.05
C GLY A 80 -0.35 -13.07 -18.81
N GLU A 81 0.52 -14.09 -18.91
CA GLU A 81 1.93 -13.97 -18.55
C GLU A 81 2.83 -13.56 -19.71
N ALA A 82 2.43 -13.85 -20.95
CA ALA A 82 3.25 -13.61 -22.13
C ALA A 82 3.78 -12.16 -22.26
N PRO A 83 2.97 -11.12 -21.96
CA PRO A 83 3.46 -9.74 -21.98
C PRO A 83 4.61 -9.48 -20.98
N VAL A 84 4.60 -10.14 -19.81
CA VAL A 84 5.65 -10.04 -18.80
C VAL A 84 6.91 -10.76 -19.27
N GLN A 85 6.73 -12.01 -19.74
CA GLN A 85 7.82 -12.90 -20.15
C GLN A 85 8.58 -12.42 -21.42
N ALA A 86 7.97 -11.51 -22.18
CA ALA A 86 8.60 -10.90 -23.35
C ALA A 86 9.75 -9.93 -23.00
N HIS A 87 9.92 -9.58 -21.72
CA HIS A 87 10.88 -8.56 -21.28
C HIS A 87 11.81 -9.08 -20.19
N ASP A 88 13.07 -8.58 -20.21
CA ASP A 88 14.04 -8.87 -19.15
C ASP A 88 13.78 -7.99 -17.92
N LEU A 89 13.21 -8.60 -16.88
CA LEU A 89 12.92 -7.97 -15.59
C LEU A 89 13.96 -8.33 -14.51
N SER A 90 15.10 -8.89 -14.88
CA SER A 90 16.14 -9.36 -13.94
C SER A 90 16.72 -8.27 -13.04
N THR A 91 16.52 -6.99 -13.40
CA THR A 91 16.97 -5.85 -12.58
C THR A 91 16.02 -5.51 -11.43
N LEU A 92 14.78 -6.02 -11.44
CA LEU A 92 13.85 -5.80 -10.34
C LEU A 92 14.37 -6.44 -9.05
N LYS A 93 14.33 -5.67 -7.97
CA LYS A 93 14.75 -6.07 -6.62
C LYS A 93 13.59 -6.09 -5.64
N VAL A 94 12.69 -5.11 -5.72
CA VAL A 94 11.53 -4.96 -4.83
C VAL A 94 10.32 -4.55 -5.64
N LEU A 95 9.20 -5.20 -5.37
CA LEU A 95 7.88 -4.85 -5.87
C LEU A 95 7.05 -4.22 -4.76
N GLY A 96 6.26 -3.21 -5.05
CA GLY A 96 5.43 -2.56 -4.05
C GLY A 96 4.01 -2.32 -4.53
N THR A 97 3.07 -2.29 -3.58
CA THR A 97 1.65 -2.01 -3.81
C THR A 97 1.15 -0.90 -2.91
N VAL A 98 0.21 -0.11 -3.41
CA VAL A 98 -0.34 1.07 -2.73
C VAL A 98 -1.75 1.41 -3.18
N GLY A 99 -2.48 2.04 -2.27
CA GLY A 99 -3.74 2.73 -2.54
C GLY A 99 -4.99 1.92 -2.24
N GLU A 100 -4.89 0.63 -2.28
CA GLU A 100 -5.96 -0.32 -1.94
C GLU A 100 -5.37 -1.66 -1.46
N PRO A 101 -6.12 -2.48 -0.73
CA PRO A 101 -5.65 -3.83 -0.40
C PRO A 101 -5.45 -4.67 -1.67
N ILE A 102 -4.34 -5.42 -1.71
CA ILE A 102 -4.12 -6.41 -2.77
C ILE A 102 -4.75 -7.75 -2.36
N ASN A 103 -5.49 -8.39 -3.28
CA ASN A 103 -5.99 -9.74 -3.05
C ASN A 103 -4.88 -10.80 -3.26
N GLU A 104 -5.09 -12.00 -2.72
CA GLU A 104 -4.07 -13.06 -2.73
C GLU A 104 -3.69 -13.49 -4.15
N GLU A 105 -4.66 -13.59 -5.06
CA GLU A 105 -4.42 -13.98 -6.44
C GLU A 105 -3.49 -12.99 -7.18
N ALA A 106 -3.78 -11.70 -7.08
CA ALA A 106 -2.96 -10.66 -7.67
C ALA A 106 -1.57 -10.57 -6.99
N TRP A 107 -1.51 -10.81 -5.68
CA TRP A 107 -0.26 -10.87 -4.95
C TRP A 107 0.63 -12.01 -5.48
N HIS A 108 0.09 -13.23 -5.63
CA HIS A 108 0.82 -14.37 -6.16
C HIS A 108 1.26 -14.14 -7.59
N TRP A 109 0.38 -13.64 -8.46
CA TRP A 109 0.76 -13.33 -9.83
C TRP A 109 1.89 -12.30 -9.89
N TYR A 110 1.81 -11.25 -9.06
CA TYR A 110 2.83 -10.21 -9.00
C TYR A 110 4.16 -10.74 -8.48
N HIS A 111 4.13 -11.57 -7.43
CA HIS A 111 5.32 -12.20 -6.88
C HIS A 111 5.94 -13.23 -7.83
N ASP A 112 5.11 -14.15 -8.35
CA ASP A 112 5.61 -15.32 -9.07
C ASP A 112 5.99 -14.99 -10.51
N ILE A 113 5.18 -14.18 -11.19
CA ILE A 113 5.37 -13.89 -12.61
C ILE A 113 6.24 -12.64 -12.80
N VAL A 114 5.88 -11.51 -12.19
CA VAL A 114 6.64 -10.28 -12.35
C VAL A 114 7.93 -10.31 -11.54
N GLY A 115 7.84 -10.71 -10.29
CA GLY A 115 8.96 -10.81 -9.36
C GLY A 115 9.81 -12.06 -9.53
N GLN A 116 9.39 -13.02 -10.37
CA GLN A 116 10.10 -14.30 -10.63
C GLN A 116 10.46 -15.04 -9.34
N GLN A 117 9.60 -14.95 -8.32
CA GLN A 117 9.78 -15.52 -6.98
C GLN A 117 11.07 -15.04 -6.26
N LYS A 118 11.65 -13.94 -6.70
CA LYS A 118 12.89 -13.37 -6.15
C LYS A 118 12.69 -12.02 -5.49
N CYS A 119 11.71 -11.24 -6.00
CA CYS A 119 11.45 -9.90 -5.50
C CYS A 119 10.48 -9.98 -4.34
N PRO A 120 10.82 -9.46 -3.16
CA PRO A 120 9.86 -9.25 -2.09
C PRO A 120 8.78 -8.27 -2.54
N ILE A 121 7.55 -8.49 -2.04
CA ILE A 121 6.46 -7.53 -2.19
C ILE A 121 6.32 -6.73 -0.90
N VAL A 122 6.45 -5.42 -1.01
CA VAL A 122 6.10 -4.49 0.06
C VAL A 122 4.69 -3.94 -0.23
N ASP A 123 3.69 -4.56 0.41
CA ASP A 123 2.34 -4.03 0.43
C ASP A 123 2.29 -2.91 1.47
N THR A 124 1.96 -1.71 1.04
CA THR A 124 2.08 -0.53 1.89
C THR A 124 0.71 0.04 2.23
N TRP A 125 0.45 0.18 3.53
CA TRP A 125 -0.71 0.93 3.97
C TRP A 125 -0.30 2.28 4.55
N TRP A 126 -0.96 3.30 4.07
CA TRP A 126 -0.88 4.68 4.54
C TRP A 126 -2.00 5.50 3.92
N GLN A 127 -2.15 6.74 4.36
CA GLN A 127 -3.20 7.64 3.91
C GLN A 127 -2.60 9.00 3.53
N THR A 128 -3.36 9.82 2.81
CA THR A 128 -3.00 11.23 2.56
C THR A 128 -2.66 11.93 3.88
N GLU A 129 -3.45 11.66 4.90
CA GLU A 129 -3.40 12.27 6.22
C GLU A 129 -2.23 11.75 7.07
N THR A 130 -1.71 10.60 6.77
CA THR A 130 -0.53 10.07 7.49
C THR A 130 0.79 10.57 6.90
N GLY A 131 0.76 11.08 5.66
CA GLY A 131 1.91 11.68 4.97
C GLY A 131 2.95 10.69 4.47
N GLY A 132 2.94 9.46 4.93
CA GLY A 132 3.86 8.39 4.54
C GLY A 132 3.41 7.03 5.02
N ILE A 133 4.15 6.00 4.62
CA ILE A 133 3.87 4.59 4.94
C ILE A 133 3.90 4.37 6.45
N MET A 134 2.86 3.70 6.94
CA MET A 134 2.65 3.36 8.35
C MET A 134 2.87 1.86 8.59
N LEU A 135 2.29 1.03 7.72
CA LEU A 135 2.42 -0.43 7.77
C LEU A 135 3.07 -0.90 6.47
N SER A 136 4.08 -1.74 6.56
CA SER A 136 4.70 -2.40 5.42
C SER A 136 5.72 -3.43 5.87
N GLY A 137 6.02 -4.40 5.01
CA GLY A 137 7.27 -5.13 5.10
C GLY A 137 8.48 -4.24 4.81
N LEU A 138 9.66 -4.67 5.26
CA LEU A 138 10.94 -4.05 4.94
C LEU A 138 11.69 -4.91 3.91
N GLY A 139 11.10 -5.04 2.73
CA GLY A 139 11.63 -5.89 1.67
C GLY A 139 11.89 -7.33 2.17
N SER A 140 13.08 -7.86 1.92
CA SER A 140 13.47 -9.21 2.34
C SER A 140 13.76 -9.36 3.85
N LEU A 141 13.72 -8.27 4.61
CA LEU A 141 14.02 -8.29 6.06
C LEU A 141 12.81 -8.63 6.94
N SER A 142 11.61 -8.57 6.38
CA SER A 142 10.36 -8.85 7.10
C SER A 142 9.67 -10.09 6.55
N PRO A 143 8.89 -10.79 7.39
CA PRO A 143 7.97 -11.81 6.90
C PRO A 143 7.02 -11.23 5.85
N GLN A 144 6.75 -12.00 4.82
CA GLN A 144 5.79 -11.64 3.78
C GLN A 144 4.62 -12.60 3.81
N LYS A 145 3.42 -12.04 3.71
CA LYS A 145 2.19 -12.82 3.69
C LYS A 145 1.24 -12.19 2.69
N PRO A 146 0.69 -12.97 1.73
CA PRO A 146 -0.25 -12.45 0.76
C PRO A 146 -1.38 -11.65 1.42
N ALA A 147 -1.75 -10.53 0.82
CA ALA A 147 -2.82 -9.65 1.26
C ALA A 147 -2.63 -9.00 2.66
N HIS A 148 -1.40 -8.96 3.18
CA HIS A 148 -1.08 -8.29 4.44
C HIS A 148 -0.14 -7.12 4.19
N ALA A 149 -0.50 -5.95 4.73
CA ALA A 149 0.39 -4.79 4.74
C ALA A 149 1.62 -5.02 5.64
N GLY A 150 1.54 -5.99 6.55
CA GLY A 150 2.68 -6.43 7.33
C GLY A 150 2.75 -5.80 8.72
N LEU A 151 3.95 -5.40 9.13
CA LEU A 151 4.23 -4.85 10.45
C LEU A 151 4.19 -3.32 10.44
N PRO A 152 3.98 -2.67 11.60
CA PRO A 152 4.14 -1.24 11.71
C PRO A 152 5.60 -0.83 11.51
N LEU A 153 5.80 0.30 10.82
CA LEU A 153 7.13 0.89 10.74
C LEU A 153 7.58 1.43 12.10
N PRO A 154 8.89 1.52 12.37
CA PRO A 154 9.40 2.02 13.64
C PRO A 154 8.81 3.39 14.02
N GLY A 155 8.26 3.48 15.22
CA GLY A 155 7.60 4.68 15.73
C GLY A 155 6.12 4.80 15.40
N ILE A 156 5.54 3.81 14.76
CA ILE A 156 4.10 3.70 14.51
C ILE A 156 3.52 2.66 15.47
N ASP A 157 2.45 3.04 16.15
CA ASP A 157 1.80 2.22 17.19
C ASP A 157 0.32 1.99 16.85
N PRO A 158 0.03 1.01 15.96
CA PRO A 158 -1.33 0.69 15.55
C PRO A 158 -2.04 -0.12 16.61
N VAL A 159 -3.29 0.23 16.86
CA VAL A 159 -4.21 -0.49 17.75
C VAL A 159 -5.50 -0.82 17.01
N LEU A 160 -6.15 -1.88 17.42
CA LEU A 160 -7.49 -2.24 16.93
C LEU A 160 -8.51 -1.96 18.03
N LEU A 161 -9.56 -1.19 17.69
CA LEU A 161 -10.60 -0.84 18.62
C LEU A 161 -11.93 -1.51 18.25
N ASN A 162 -12.71 -1.87 19.27
CA ASN A 162 -14.13 -2.11 19.11
C ASN A 162 -14.88 -0.81 18.75
N PRO A 163 -16.10 -0.89 18.22
CA PRO A 163 -16.92 0.31 17.96
C PRO A 163 -17.22 1.17 19.20
N ASP A 164 -17.14 0.61 20.40
CA ASP A 164 -17.32 1.32 21.68
C ASP A 164 -16.02 2.03 22.16
N GLY A 165 -14.91 1.88 21.42
CA GLY A 165 -13.62 2.48 21.72
C GLY A 165 -12.74 1.63 22.64
N THR A 166 -13.16 0.43 23.03
CA THR A 166 -12.31 -0.47 23.81
C THR A 166 -11.25 -1.13 22.92
N GLU A 167 -10.01 -1.20 23.41
CA GLU A 167 -8.90 -1.79 22.67
C GLU A 167 -8.98 -3.31 22.65
N LEU A 168 -8.87 -3.89 21.47
CA LEU A 168 -8.80 -5.33 21.25
C LEU A 168 -7.38 -5.84 21.55
N GLN A 169 -7.30 -6.77 22.49
CA GLN A 169 -6.06 -7.40 22.91
C GLN A 169 -5.91 -8.79 22.28
N GLY A 170 -4.67 -9.26 22.19
CA GLY A 170 -4.34 -10.61 21.70
C GLY A 170 -4.19 -10.68 20.20
N ASP A 171 -4.13 -11.92 19.73
CA ASP A 171 -3.90 -12.27 18.33
C ASP A 171 -5.21 -12.66 17.66
N ASP A 172 -5.22 -12.65 16.33
CA ASP A 172 -6.35 -13.04 15.50
C ASP A 172 -7.62 -12.22 15.75
N VAL A 173 -7.45 -10.91 15.91
CA VAL A 173 -8.50 -9.94 16.22
C VAL A 173 -8.75 -8.99 15.05
N GLU A 174 -10.02 -8.62 14.86
CA GLU A 174 -10.47 -7.68 13.84
C GLU A 174 -11.18 -6.49 14.48
N GLY A 175 -10.87 -5.27 14.03
CA GLY A 175 -11.46 -4.06 14.57
C GLY A 175 -11.17 -2.82 13.74
N LEU A 176 -11.48 -1.69 14.32
CA LEU A 176 -11.18 -0.37 13.75
C LEU A 176 -9.70 -0.06 13.92
N LEU A 177 -9.02 0.23 12.82
CA LEU A 177 -7.60 0.60 12.87
C LEU A 177 -7.45 2.02 13.39
N CYS A 178 -6.71 2.16 14.47
CA CYS A 178 -6.33 3.44 15.05
C CYS A 178 -4.83 3.49 15.31
N ILE A 179 -4.27 4.69 15.50
CA ILE A 179 -2.87 4.88 15.91
C ILE A 179 -2.87 5.55 17.28
N SER A 180 -2.18 4.94 18.24
CA SER A 180 -2.20 5.38 19.64
C SER A 180 -1.18 6.48 19.97
N ALA A 181 -0.13 6.62 19.17
CA ALA A 181 0.93 7.60 19.39
C ALA A 181 1.10 8.54 18.19
N PRO A 182 1.44 9.82 18.42
CA PRO A 182 1.70 10.75 17.33
C PRO A 182 3.01 10.39 16.60
N TRP A 183 3.05 10.66 15.30
CA TRP A 183 4.24 10.49 14.46
C TRP A 183 4.57 11.80 13.71
N PRO A 184 5.78 11.97 13.15
CA PRO A 184 6.21 13.26 12.58
C PRO A 184 5.34 13.82 11.46
N SER A 185 4.74 12.96 10.63
CA SER A 185 3.94 13.34 9.46
C SER A 185 2.43 13.30 9.69
N ILE A 186 1.97 13.20 10.95
CA ILE A 186 0.54 13.25 11.29
C ILE A 186 -0.11 14.54 10.77
N ILE A 187 -1.34 14.41 10.26
CA ILE A 187 -2.12 15.57 9.84
C ILE A 187 -2.29 16.57 11.00
N ARG A 188 -2.12 17.85 10.71
CA ARG A 188 -2.25 18.92 11.70
C ARG A 188 -3.53 19.73 11.56
N THR A 189 -4.04 19.81 10.34
CA THR A 189 -5.28 20.51 10.03
C THR A 189 -5.73 20.19 8.60
N THR A 190 -7.01 20.42 8.34
CA THR A 190 -7.54 20.57 6.98
C THR A 190 -7.55 22.05 6.65
N TYR A 191 -7.00 22.46 5.51
CA TYR A 191 -6.91 23.85 5.12
C TYR A 191 -8.30 24.52 5.10
N GLY A 192 -8.42 25.63 5.84
CA GLY A 192 -9.67 26.36 5.95
C GLY A 192 -10.76 25.73 6.83
N ASP A 193 -10.54 24.50 7.35
CA ASP A 193 -11.54 23.76 8.15
C ASP A 193 -10.87 22.86 9.20
N HIS A 194 -10.35 23.46 10.27
CA HIS A 194 -9.72 22.71 11.36
C HIS A 194 -10.70 21.79 12.10
N GLU A 195 -11.95 22.25 12.27
CA GLU A 195 -12.99 21.45 12.94
C GLU A 195 -13.28 20.15 12.21
N ARG A 196 -13.26 20.15 10.89
CA ARG A 196 -13.37 18.93 10.10
C ARG A 196 -12.25 17.93 10.40
N CYS A 197 -11.02 18.42 10.49
CA CYS A 197 -9.87 17.57 10.85
C CYS A 197 -10.08 16.92 12.22
N LEU A 198 -10.49 17.68 13.23
CA LEU A 198 -10.75 17.15 14.57
C LEU A 198 -11.91 16.15 14.58
N ASN A 199 -13.02 16.49 13.93
CA ASN A 199 -14.22 15.64 13.90
C ASN A 199 -14.01 14.33 13.17
N THR A 200 -13.16 14.31 12.14
CA THR A 200 -12.92 13.11 11.33
C THR A 200 -11.92 12.17 11.98
N TYR A 201 -10.82 12.70 12.53
CA TYR A 201 -9.67 11.87 12.89
C TYR A 201 -9.39 11.75 14.39
N PHE A 202 -9.86 12.69 15.22
CA PHE A 202 -9.44 12.74 16.63
C PHE A 202 -10.59 12.65 17.64
N ARG A 203 -11.78 13.12 17.28
CA ARG A 203 -12.95 13.07 18.19
C ARG A 203 -13.70 11.74 18.19
N PRO A 204 -13.73 10.94 17.12
CA PRO A 204 -14.42 9.65 17.15
C PRO A 204 -13.91 8.75 18.25
N TYR A 205 -12.59 8.71 18.45
CA TYR A 205 -11.93 7.91 19.49
C TYR A 205 -10.89 8.78 20.22
N PRO A 206 -11.27 9.45 21.32
CA PRO A 206 -10.37 10.36 22.02
C PRO A 206 -9.09 9.67 22.50
N GLY A 207 -7.95 10.28 22.20
CA GLY A 207 -6.63 9.71 22.49
C GLY A 207 -6.00 8.94 21.33
N TYR A 208 -6.75 8.69 20.26
CA TYR A 208 -6.27 7.99 19.07
C TYR A 208 -6.42 8.83 17.80
N TYR A 209 -5.60 8.54 16.81
CA TYR A 209 -5.87 8.93 15.43
C TYR A 209 -6.73 7.82 14.80
N PHE A 210 -7.95 8.15 14.42
CA PHE A 210 -8.88 7.22 13.76
C PHE A 210 -8.64 7.23 12.25
N THR A 211 -8.29 6.08 11.69
CA THR A 211 -7.95 5.97 10.27
C THR A 211 -9.17 5.90 9.34
N GLY A 212 -10.33 5.48 9.89
CA GLY A 212 -11.51 5.14 9.08
C GLY A 212 -11.39 3.81 8.34
N ASP A 213 -10.35 3.03 8.60
CA ASP A 213 -10.16 1.70 8.03
C ASP A 213 -10.42 0.61 9.08
N GLY A 214 -10.89 -0.54 8.61
CA GLY A 214 -10.92 -1.77 9.37
C GLY A 214 -9.65 -2.59 9.09
N ALA A 215 -9.17 -3.29 10.11
CA ALA A 215 -8.03 -4.18 9.96
C ALA A 215 -8.13 -5.42 10.85
N ARG A 216 -7.41 -6.46 10.47
CA ARG A 216 -7.23 -7.68 11.26
C ARG A 216 -5.75 -7.83 11.57
N ARG A 217 -5.43 -8.15 12.81
CA ARG A 217 -4.12 -8.63 13.24
C ARG A 217 -4.20 -10.13 13.39
N ASP A 218 -3.34 -10.85 12.67
CA ASP A 218 -3.29 -12.29 12.71
C ASP A 218 -2.43 -12.82 13.89
N ALA A 219 -2.32 -14.15 14.00
CA ALA A 219 -1.55 -14.82 15.04
C ALA A 219 -0.03 -14.55 14.96
N ASP A 220 0.47 -14.12 13.81
CA ASP A 220 1.87 -13.75 13.60
C ASP A 220 2.12 -12.25 13.88
N GLY A 221 1.08 -11.52 14.27
CA GLY A 221 1.11 -10.08 14.50
C GLY A 221 1.08 -9.23 13.23
N LEU A 222 0.91 -9.85 12.05
CA LEU A 222 0.83 -9.15 10.79
C LEU A 222 -0.55 -8.50 10.60
N ILE A 223 -0.56 -7.28 10.07
CA ILE A 223 -1.78 -6.52 9.89
C ILE A 223 -2.25 -6.61 8.44
N ARG A 224 -3.48 -7.06 8.27
CA ARG A 224 -4.22 -6.99 7.02
C ARG A 224 -5.25 -5.85 7.12
N VAL A 225 -5.13 -4.86 6.26
CA VAL A 225 -6.15 -3.81 6.15
C VAL A 225 -7.28 -4.34 5.26
N ILE A 226 -8.52 -4.24 5.77
CA ILE A 226 -9.69 -4.85 5.11
C ILE A 226 -10.39 -3.84 4.20
N GLY A 227 -10.19 -2.54 4.46
CA GLY A 227 -10.77 -1.44 3.70
C GLY A 227 -11.48 -0.44 4.59
N ARG A 228 -12.17 0.53 3.97
CA ARG A 228 -12.89 1.59 4.65
C ARG A 228 -14.07 1.04 5.46
N VAL A 229 -14.27 1.58 6.67
CA VAL A 229 -15.42 1.19 7.52
C VAL A 229 -16.74 1.80 7.05
N ASP A 230 -16.68 2.84 6.20
CA ASP A 230 -17.82 3.51 5.58
C ASP A 230 -18.20 2.93 4.20
N ASP A 231 -17.29 2.18 3.55
CA ASP A 231 -17.53 1.49 2.27
C ASP A 231 -18.22 0.14 2.49
N VAL A 232 -19.44 0.19 3.00
CA VAL A 232 -20.25 -1.01 3.27
C VAL A 232 -21.49 -1.03 2.40
N ILE A 233 -21.62 -2.10 1.60
CA ILE A 233 -22.80 -2.36 0.80
C ILE A 233 -23.79 -3.19 1.63
N ASN A 234 -25.01 -2.69 1.83
CA ASN A 234 -26.07 -3.43 2.47
C ASN A 234 -26.89 -4.19 1.43
N VAL A 235 -26.83 -5.50 1.43
CA VAL A 235 -27.65 -6.37 0.57
C VAL A 235 -28.55 -7.22 1.45
N SER A 236 -29.85 -6.99 1.36
CA SER A 236 -30.87 -7.76 2.10
C SER A 236 -30.60 -7.92 3.62
N GLY A 237 -30.07 -6.86 4.25
CA GLY A 237 -29.75 -6.85 5.68
C GLY A 237 -28.36 -7.42 6.04
N HIS A 238 -27.61 -7.89 5.07
CA HIS A 238 -26.22 -8.27 5.26
C HIS A 238 -25.31 -7.12 4.84
N ARG A 239 -24.30 -6.83 5.66
CA ARG A 239 -23.27 -5.83 5.40
C ARG A 239 -22.08 -6.53 4.75
N PHE A 240 -21.79 -6.19 3.50
CA PHE A 240 -20.59 -6.65 2.78
C PHE A 240 -19.64 -5.47 2.60
N ARG A 241 -18.37 -5.70 2.81
CA ARG A 241 -17.33 -4.76 2.43
C ARG A 241 -17.02 -4.92 0.94
N THR A 242 -16.71 -3.83 0.24
CA THR A 242 -16.40 -3.85 -1.19
C THR A 242 -15.27 -4.81 -1.50
N ALA A 243 -14.22 -4.86 -0.65
CA ALA A 243 -13.09 -5.77 -0.79
C ALA A 243 -13.48 -7.28 -0.72
N GLU A 244 -14.53 -7.63 0.02
CA GLU A 244 -15.03 -9.01 0.10
C GLU A 244 -15.72 -9.44 -1.20
N ILE A 245 -16.42 -8.50 -1.84
CA ILE A 245 -17.10 -8.74 -3.14
C ILE A 245 -16.08 -8.79 -4.28
N GLU A 246 -15.05 -7.95 -4.23
CA GLU A 246 -14.01 -7.92 -5.25
C GLU A 246 -13.08 -9.15 -5.20
N SER A 247 -13.07 -9.88 -4.08
CA SER A 247 -12.27 -11.09 -3.88
C SER A 247 -13.01 -12.38 -4.22
N ALA A 248 -14.31 -12.31 -4.52
CA ALA A 248 -15.16 -13.46 -4.85
C ALA A 248 -15.25 -13.68 -6.35
#